data_81ea475d44e025610482146877900b21
#
_entry.id   81ea475d44e025610482146877900b21
#
_cell.length_a   1.000
_cell.length_b   1.000
_cell.length_c   1.000
_cell.angle_alpha   90.00
_cell.angle_beta   90.00
_cell.angle_gamma   90.00
#
_symmetry.space_group_name_H-M   'P 1'
#
loop_
_entity.id
_entity.type
_entity.pdbx_description
1 polymer ?
#
loop_
_entity_poly.entity_id
_entity_poly.type
_entity_poly.pdbx_seq_one_letter_code
_entity_poly.pdbx_strand_id
1 'polypeptide(L)'
;MIKVLLIDDHEMVRLGVSSYLSIQEDIEVIGEAENGRQGYEKAMTLRPDVILMDLVMEEMDGIESTKAILKDWPEAKIIIVTSFIDDEKVYPAIEAGAAGYLLKTSTAHEIADAIRATQRGERVLEPEVTTKMMEKMSRRNEPVLHEELTN
;
A
#
# COMPACT_ATOMS: atom_id res chain seq x y z
N MET A 1 -13.32 14.65 -6.88
CA MET A 1 -11.87 14.36 -7.06
C MET A 1 -11.35 13.44 -5.98
N ILE A 2 -10.64 12.42 -6.38
CA ILE A 2 -9.96 11.53 -5.43
C ILE A 2 -8.64 12.17 -5.05
N LYS A 3 -8.49 12.51 -3.78
CA LYS A 3 -7.28 13.17 -3.28
C LYS A 3 -6.25 12.12 -2.88
N VAL A 4 -5.04 12.21 -3.44
CA VAL A 4 -4.00 11.21 -3.29
C VAL A 4 -2.74 11.81 -2.68
N LEU A 5 -2.14 11.08 -1.73
CA LEU A 5 -0.84 11.39 -1.16
C LEU A 5 0.14 10.32 -1.63
N LEU A 6 1.29 10.74 -2.17
CA LEU A 6 2.35 9.83 -2.64
C LEU A 6 3.48 9.79 -1.61
N ILE A 7 3.84 8.60 -1.15
CA ILE A 7 4.93 8.41 -0.19
C ILE A 7 5.93 7.42 -0.79
N ASP A 8 7.07 7.92 -1.23
CA ASP A 8 8.12 7.13 -1.89
C ASP A 8 9.43 7.91 -1.81
N ASP A 9 10.53 7.24 -1.50
CA ASP A 9 11.83 7.89 -1.40
C ASP A 9 12.52 8.06 -2.77
N HIS A 10 11.92 7.54 -3.85
CA HIS A 10 12.45 7.66 -5.19
C HIS A 10 11.81 8.85 -5.90
N GLU A 11 12.55 9.94 -6.00
CA GLU A 11 12.04 11.18 -6.61
C GLU A 11 11.52 10.97 -8.03
N MET A 12 12.25 10.18 -8.84
CA MET A 12 11.83 9.93 -10.23
C MET A 12 10.52 9.15 -10.32
N VAL A 13 10.33 8.20 -9.41
CA VAL A 13 9.09 7.43 -9.37
C VAL A 13 7.93 8.34 -8.98
N ARG A 14 8.12 9.18 -7.94
CA ARG A 14 7.09 10.14 -7.54
C ARG A 14 6.73 11.08 -8.68
N LEU A 15 7.74 11.59 -9.38
CA LEU A 15 7.52 12.51 -10.49
C LEU A 15 6.71 11.86 -11.61
N GLY A 16 7.06 10.62 -11.98
CA GLY A 16 6.35 9.91 -13.03
C GLY A 16 4.90 9.61 -12.67
N VAL A 17 4.68 9.09 -11.47
CA VAL A 17 3.33 8.76 -11.00
C VAL A 17 2.50 10.03 -10.82
N SER A 18 3.07 11.05 -10.20
CA SER A 18 2.39 12.33 -9.98
C SER A 18 1.98 12.97 -11.29
N SER A 19 2.88 12.98 -12.28
CA SER A 19 2.60 13.56 -13.58
C SER A 19 1.44 12.86 -14.28
N TYR A 20 1.45 11.52 -14.26
CA TYR A 20 0.35 10.76 -14.86
C TYR A 20 -0.98 10.99 -14.14
N LEU A 21 -0.98 10.94 -12.81
CA LEU A 21 -2.19 11.13 -12.04
C LEU A 21 -2.75 12.54 -12.18
N SER A 22 -1.90 13.53 -12.33
CA SER A 22 -2.33 14.93 -12.45
C SER A 22 -3.12 15.22 -13.74
N ILE A 23 -2.96 14.40 -14.77
CA ILE A 23 -3.74 14.58 -16.01
C ILE A 23 -5.07 13.82 -15.98
N GLN A 24 -5.31 13.02 -14.96
CA GLN A 24 -6.61 12.35 -14.80
C GLN A 24 -7.64 13.35 -14.28
N GLU A 25 -8.85 13.33 -14.84
CA GLU A 25 -9.89 14.30 -14.48
C GLU A 25 -10.44 14.08 -13.06
N ASP A 26 -10.37 12.86 -12.55
CA ASP A 26 -10.98 12.46 -11.29
C ASP A 26 -9.99 12.27 -10.14
N ILE A 27 -8.69 12.52 -10.37
CA ILE A 27 -7.64 12.31 -9.38
C ILE A 27 -6.82 13.58 -9.20
N GLU A 28 -6.54 13.91 -7.93
CA GLU A 28 -5.71 15.06 -7.59
C GLU A 28 -4.61 14.61 -6.61
N VAL A 29 -3.35 14.83 -6.96
CA VAL A 29 -2.22 14.59 -6.04
C VAL A 29 -2.08 15.81 -5.15
N ILE A 30 -2.41 15.66 -3.88
CA ILE A 30 -2.43 16.79 -2.95
C ILE A 30 -1.16 16.91 -2.11
N GLY A 31 -0.27 15.94 -2.20
CA GLY A 31 1.00 16.00 -1.48
C GLY A 31 1.91 14.84 -1.83
N GLU A 32 3.18 15.00 -1.49
CA GLU A 32 4.20 13.98 -1.67
C GLU A 32 5.08 13.95 -0.42
N ALA A 33 5.60 12.77 -0.09
CA ALA A 33 6.51 12.59 1.02
C ALA A 33 7.62 11.63 0.59
N GLU A 34 8.82 11.80 1.16
CA GLU A 34 9.98 11.00 0.78
C GLU A 34 10.36 9.92 1.80
N ASN A 35 9.64 9.85 2.91
CA ASN A 35 9.83 8.77 3.89
C ASN A 35 8.55 8.56 4.69
N GLY A 36 8.52 7.49 5.48
CA GLY A 36 7.33 7.11 6.23
C GLY A 36 6.92 8.11 7.29
N ARG A 37 7.88 8.81 7.88
CA ARG A 37 7.60 9.80 8.91
C ARG A 37 6.90 11.02 8.31
N GLN A 38 7.45 11.56 7.22
CA GLN A 38 6.81 12.65 6.50
C GLN A 38 5.43 12.24 5.98
N GLY A 39 5.34 10.99 5.51
CA GLY A 39 4.08 10.42 5.04
C GLY A 39 3.01 10.41 6.12
N TYR A 40 3.38 9.97 7.32
CA TYR A 40 2.48 10.00 8.46
C TYR A 40 2.01 11.43 8.77
N GLU A 41 2.94 12.36 8.88
CA GLU A 41 2.62 13.75 9.21
C GLU A 41 1.69 14.36 8.17
N LYS A 42 1.96 14.14 6.90
CA LYS A 42 1.12 14.67 5.81
C LYS A 42 -0.24 13.98 5.75
N ALA A 43 -0.30 12.68 6.01
CA ALA A 43 -1.56 11.96 6.05
C ALA A 43 -2.48 12.52 7.13
N MET A 44 -1.94 12.81 8.31
CA MET A 44 -2.72 13.36 9.42
C MET A 44 -3.20 14.79 9.12
N THR A 45 -2.38 15.58 8.43
CA THR A 45 -2.70 16.98 8.11
C THR A 45 -3.66 17.09 6.92
N LEU A 46 -3.39 16.33 5.86
CA LEU A 46 -4.12 16.46 4.59
C LEU A 46 -5.35 15.55 4.48
N ARG A 47 -5.34 14.45 5.19
CA ARG A 47 -6.44 13.46 5.17
C ARG A 47 -6.85 13.09 3.74
N PRO A 48 -5.91 12.55 2.93
CA PRO A 48 -6.22 12.17 1.54
C PRO A 48 -7.22 11.02 1.48
N ASP A 49 -7.88 10.88 0.33
CA ASP A 49 -8.78 9.75 0.11
C ASP A 49 -8.04 8.44 -0.06
N VAL A 50 -6.86 8.48 -0.71
CA VAL A 50 -6.02 7.31 -0.93
C VAL A 50 -4.56 7.69 -0.74
N ILE A 51 -3.80 6.81 -0.11
CA ILE A 51 -2.36 6.96 0.09
C ILE A 51 -1.64 5.87 -0.71
N LEU A 52 -0.67 6.27 -1.56
CA LEU A 52 0.24 5.33 -2.20
C LEU A 52 1.52 5.31 -1.38
N MET A 53 1.89 4.14 -0.87
CA MET A 53 2.98 3.98 0.08
C MET A 53 4.03 3.01 -0.43
N ASP A 54 5.27 3.48 -0.59
CA ASP A 54 6.38 2.57 -0.85
C ASP A 54 6.70 1.79 0.43
N LEU A 55 7.13 0.55 0.26
CA LEU A 55 7.40 -0.34 1.39
C LEU A 55 8.77 -0.09 2.01
N VAL A 56 9.78 0.07 1.18
CA VAL A 56 11.17 0.19 1.65
C VAL A 56 11.64 1.64 1.58
N MET A 57 11.77 2.27 2.74
CA MET A 57 12.21 3.67 2.87
C MET A 57 13.06 3.83 4.11
N GLU A 58 13.90 4.86 4.11
CA GLU A 58 14.65 5.26 5.29
C GLU A 58 13.72 6.00 6.23
N GLU A 59 14.08 6.12 7.49
CA GLU A 59 13.30 6.82 8.51
C GLU A 59 11.84 6.40 8.56
N MET A 60 11.56 5.21 9.03
CA MET A 60 10.23 4.62 9.11
C MET A 60 9.80 4.08 7.75
N ASP A 61 9.81 2.75 7.62
CA ASP A 61 9.42 2.07 6.39
C ASP A 61 7.90 2.11 6.18
N GLY A 62 7.45 1.57 5.05
CA GLY A 62 6.04 1.61 4.68
C GLY A 62 5.13 0.83 5.61
N ILE A 63 5.62 -0.27 6.20
CA ILE A 63 4.82 -1.05 7.14
C ILE A 63 4.63 -0.28 8.43
N GLU A 64 5.70 0.29 8.97
CA GLU A 64 5.64 1.10 10.18
C GLU A 64 4.75 2.32 10.01
N SER A 65 4.89 2.99 8.85
CA SER A 65 4.07 4.17 8.54
C SER A 65 2.59 3.80 8.40
N THR A 66 2.30 2.67 7.74
CA THR A 66 0.93 2.17 7.59
C THR A 66 0.31 1.89 8.96
N LYS A 67 1.05 1.22 9.83
CA LYS A 67 0.56 0.94 11.20
C LYS A 67 0.29 2.21 11.98
N ALA A 68 1.19 3.19 11.89
CA ALA A 68 1.04 4.46 12.60
C ALA A 68 -0.17 5.24 12.10
N ILE A 69 -0.33 5.32 10.78
CA ILE A 69 -1.46 6.03 10.17
C ILE A 69 -2.79 5.38 10.58
N LEU A 70 -2.89 4.06 10.47
CA LEU A 70 -4.13 3.36 10.77
C LEU A 70 -4.46 3.34 12.26
N LYS A 71 -3.44 3.44 13.12
CA LYS A 71 -3.67 3.56 14.56
C LYS A 71 -4.39 4.87 14.89
N ASP A 72 -3.95 5.96 14.28
CA ASP A 72 -4.51 7.29 14.56
C ASP A 72 -5.65 7.67 13.63
N TRP A 73 -5.77 6.98 12.50
CA TRP A 73 -6.83 7.22 11.51
C TRP A 73 -7.23 5.89 10.86
N PRO A 74 -8.09 5.10 11.52
CA PRO A 74 -8.47 3.74 11.04
C PRO A 74 -9.14 3.71 9.68
N GLU A 75 -9.76 4.79 9.23
CA GLU A 75 -10.45 4.85 7.94
C GLU A 75 -9.52 5.13 6.77
N ALA A 76 -8.23 5.36 7.01
CA ALA A 76 -7.26 5.63 5.95
C ALA A 76 -7.19 4.47 4.96
N LYS A 77 -7.11 4.80 3.68
CA LYS A 77 -7.00 3.80 2.61
C LYS A 77 -5.60 3.87 2.04
N ILE A 78 -4.81 2.83 2.29
CA ILE A 78 -3.39 2.78 1.92
C ILE A 78 -3.16 1.67 0.92
N ILE A 79 -2.57 2.01 -0.23
CA ILE A 79 -2.13 1.04 -1.23
C ILE A 79 -0.61 0.99 -1.15
N ILE A 80 -0.07 -0.19 -0.87
CA ILE A 80 1.38 -0.41 -0.89
C ILE A 80 1.81 -0.59 -2.34
N VAL A 81 2.83 0.16 -2.76
CA VAL A 81 3.41 0.04 -4.11
C VAL A 81 4.90 -0.22 -3.92
N THR A 82 5.38 -1.38 -4.33
CA THR A 82 6.75 -1.79 -4.07
C THR A 82 7.36 -2.56 -5.23
N SER A 83 8.70 -2.65 -5.23
CA SER A 83 9.43 -3.43 -6.24
C SER A 83 9.48 -4.92 -5.92
N PHE A 84 9.04 -5.30 -4.71
CA PHE A 84 9.22 -6.66 -4.20
C PHE A 84 7.91 -7.40 -3.96
N ILE A 85 7.92 -8.69 -4.31
CA ILE A 85 6.99 -9.64 -3.73
C ILE A 85 7.85 -10.54 -2.84
N ASP A 86 7.88 -10.23 -1.56
CA ASP A 86 8.66 -10.93 -0.57
C ASP A 86 7.71 -11.40 0.52
N ASP A 87 7.68 -12.70 0.78
CA ASP A 87 6.81 -13.28 1.81
C ASP A 87 6.96 -12.58 3.15
N GLU A 88 8.18 -12.14 3.49
CA GLU A 88 8.45 -11.48 4.75
C GLU A 88 7.82 -10.09 4.84
N LYS A 89 7.53 -9.46 3.71
CA LYS A 89 7.00 -8.08 3.67
C LYS A 89 5.55 -8.01 3.23
N VAL A 90 5.13 -8.88 2.31
CA VAL A 90 3.77 -8.88 1.79
C VAL A 90 2.75 -9.12 2.91
N TYR A 91 2.94 -10.20 3.65
CA TYR A 91 1.98 -10.58 4.68
C TYR A 91 1.88 -9.55 5.81
N PRO A 92 3.01 -9.05 6.37
CA PRO A 92 2.93 -8.01 7.38
C PRO A 92 2.26 -6.72 6.90
N ALA A 93 2.46 -6.34 5.64
CA ALA A 93 1.83 -5.15 5.07
C ALA A 93 0.31 -5.30 5.03
N ILE A 94 -0.17 -6.46 4.60
CA ILE A 94 -1.60 -6.72 4.54
C ILE A 94 -2.19 -6.84 5.96
N GLU A 95 -1.49 -7.50 6.88
CA GLU A 95 -1.92 -7.58 8.28
C GLU A 95 -1.98 -6.22 8.95
N ALA A 96 -1.11 -5.29 8.52
CA ALA A 96 -1.14 -3.93 9.03
C ALA A 96 -2.41 -3.18 8.63
N GLY A 97 -3.15 -3.70 7.64
CA GLY A 97 -4.42 -3.12 7.24
C GLY A 97 -4.40 -2.40 5.89
N ALA A 98 -3.38 -2.63 5.06
CA ALA A 98 -3.32 -2.00 3.75
C ALA A 98 -4.55 -2.39 2.91
N ALA A 99 -5.12 -1.41 2.21
CA ALA A 99 -6.27 -1.63 1.34
C ALA A 99 -5.88 -2.29 0.03
N GLY A 100 -4.60 -2.19 -0.37
CA GLY A 100 -4.13 -2.81 -1.60
C GLY A 100 -2.62 -3.00 -1.58
N TYR A 101 -2.14 -3.82 -2.52
CA TYR A 101 -0.72 -4.11 -2.66
C TYR A 101 -0.41 -4.27 -4.15
N LEU A 102 0.39 -3.37 -4.69
CA LEU A 102 0.77 -3.37 -6.10
C LEU A 102 2.28 -3.40 -6.26
N LEU A 103 2.73 -3.83 -7.43
CA LEU A 103 4.15 -3.79 -7.78
C LEU A 103 4.46 -2.51 -8.54
N LYS A 104 5.69 -2.01 -8.40
CA LYS A 104 6.16 -0.86 -9.17
C LYS A 104 6.27 -1.15 -10.68
N THR A 105 6.18 -2.42 -11.07
CA THR A 105 6.09 -2.80 -12.47
C THR A 105 4.70 -2.57 -13.06
N SER A 106 3.71 -2.29 -12.22
CA SER A 106 2.37 -1.94 -12.69
C SER A 106 2.43 -0.65 -13.49
N THR A 107 1.62 -0.56 -14.53
CA THR A 107 1.57 0.67 -15.33
C THR A 107 0.91 1.79 -14.53
N ALA A 108 1.19 3.03 -14.92
CA ALA A 108 0.54 4.17 -14.28
C ALA A 108 -1.00 4.09 -14.40
N HIS A 109 -1.48 3.53 -15.53
CA HIS A 109 -2.92 3.31 -15.73
C HIS A 109 -3.48 2.32 -14.70
N GLU A 110 -2.75 1.23 -14.44
CA GLU A 110 -3.17 0.25 -13.45
C GLU A 110 -3.19 0.86 -12.04
N ILE A 111 -2.24 1.72 -11.73
CA ILE A 111 -2.20 2.43 -10.45
C ILE A 111 -3.41 3.35 -10.33
N ALA A 112 -3.75 4.09 -11.38
CA ALA A 112 -4.91 4.97 -11.37
C ALA A 112 -6.21 4.17 -11.16
N ASP A 113 -6.34 3.03 -11.85
CA ASP A 113 -7.52 2.16 -11.69
C ASP A 113 -7.61 1.59 -10.27
N ALA A 114 -6.45 1.24 -9.68
CA ALA A 114 -6.41 0.76 -8.30
C ALA A 114 -6.87 1.85 -7.31
N ILE A 115 -6.48 3.08 -7.55
CA ILE A 115 -6.92 4.22 -6.74
C ILE A 115 -8.43 4.35 -6.80
N ARG A 116 -9.01 4.25 -7.99
CA ARG A 116 -10.45 4.33 -8.18
C ARG A 116 -11.19 3.19 -7.48
N ALA A 117 -10.67 1.98 -7.61
CA ALA A 117 -11.25 0.80 -6.96
C ALA A 117 -11.19 0.93 -5.44
N THR A 118 -10.06 1.38 -4.92
CA THR A 118 -9.89 1.58 -3.48
C THR A 118 -10.84 2.64 -2.94
N GLN A 119 -11.08 3.70 -3.70
CA GLN A 119 -12.03 4.74 -3.32
C GLN A 119 -13.44 4.18 -3.23
N ARG A 120 -13.78 3.19 -4.04
CA ARG A 120 -15.08 2.51 -3.99
C ARG A 120 -15.20 1.49 -2.85
N GLY A 121 -14.13 1.31 -2.08
CA GLY A 121 -14.10 0.35 -0.98
C GLY A 121 -13.65 -1.05 -1.37
N GLU A 122 -13.16 -1.24 -2.58
CA GLU A 122 -12.67 -2.53 -3.05
C GLU A 122 -11.23 -2.76 -2.59
N ARG A 123 -10.87 -4.00 -2.37
CA ARG A 123 -9.51 -4.38 -2.06
C ARG A 123 -8.77 -4.70 -3.35
N VAL A 124 -7.56 -4.15 -3.52
CA VAL A 124 -6.81 -4.29 -4.77
C VAL A 124 -5.49 -5.00 -4.49
N LEU A 125 -5.35 -6.21 -5.03
CA LEU A 125 -4.13 -7.00 -4.88
C LEU A 125 -3.69 -7.47 -6.26
N GLU A 126 -2.39 -7.34 -6.54
CA GLU A 126 -1.79 -7.93 -7.72
C GLU A 126 -2.00 -9.44 -7.68
N PRO A 127 -2.25 -10.09 -8.83
CA PRO A 127 -2.43 -11.55 -8.85
C PRO A 127 -1.30 -12.32 -8.19
N GLU A 128 -0.05 -11.88 -8.40
CA GLU A 128 1.11 -12.52 -7.78
C GLU A 128 1.10 -12.35 -6.26
N VAL A 129 0.65 -11.22 -5.77
CA VAL A 129 0.53 -10.95 -4.33
C VAL A 129 -0.56 -11.83 -3.73
N THR A 130 -1.69 -11.96 -4.42
CA THR A 130 -2.78 -12.84 -3.98
C THR A 130 -2.30 -14.27 -3.85
N THR A 131 -1.56 -14.76 -4.84
CA THR A 131 -1.00 -16.11 -4.82
C THR A 131 -0.07 -16.29 -3.63
N LYS A 132 0.82 -15.34 -3.38
CA LYS A 132 1.74 -15.39 -2.25
C LYS A 132 1.01 -15.43 -0.91
N MET A 133 -0.02 -14.64 -0.78
CA MET A 133 -0.82 -14.62 0.44
C MET A 133 -1.53 -15.94 0.67
N MET A 134 -2.09 -16.52 -0.37
CA MET A 134 -2.75 -17.80 -0.27
C MET A 134 -1.78 -18.92 0.13
N GLU A 135 -0.58 -18.93 -0.44
CA GLU A 135 0.47 -19.85 -0.06
C GLU A 135 0.85 -19.70 1.42
N LYS A 136 1.01 -18.49 1.87
CA LYS A 136 1.37 -18.19 3.26
C LYS A 136 0.29 -18.64 4.23
N MET A 137 -0.94 -18.37 3.92
CA MET A 137 -2.07 -18.79 4.74
C MET A 137 -2.19 -20.31 4.79
N SER A 138 -1.98 -20.98 3.67
CA SER A 138 -1.99 -22.43 3.60
C SER A 138 -0.90 -23.05 4.47
N ARG A 139 0.33 -22.54 4.37
CA ARG A 139 1.45 -22.98 5.20
C ARG A 139 1.21 -22.75 6.68
N ARG A 140 0.54 -21.67 7.00
CA ARG A 140 0.22 -21.32 8.38
C ARG A 140 -0.79 -22.28 8.99
N ASN A 141 -1.77 -22.66 8.21
CA ASN A 141 -2.82 -23.56 8.65
C ASN A 141 -2.34 -25.01 8.80
N GLU A 142 -1.51 -25.50 7.89
CA GLU A 142 -0.99 -26.85 7.93
C GLU A 142 -0.24 -27.21 9.21
N PRO A 143 0.72 -26.39 9.68
CA PRO A 143 1.42 -26.69 10.93
C PRO A 143 0.49 -26.75 12.13
N VAL A 144 -0.48 -25.84 12.21
CA VAL A 144 -1.43 -25.80 13.33
C VAL A 144 -2.28 -27.07 13.35
N LEU A 145 -2.81 -27.46 12.20
CA LEU A 145 -3.60 -28.68 12.09
C LEU A 145 -2.79 -29.91 12.43
N HIS A 146 -1.54 -29.93 12.00
CA HIS A 146 -0.64 -31.04 12.29
C HIS A 146 -0.37 -31.17 13.78
N GLU A 147 -0.14 -30.08 14.46
CA GLU A 147 0.07 -30.07 15.90
C GLU A 147 -1.14 -30.58 16.67
N GLU A 148 -2.32 -30.16 16.25
CA GLU A 148 -3.57 -30.62 16.85
C GLU A 148 -3.77 -32.14 16.69
N LEU A 149 -3.39 -32.66 15.53
CA LEU A 149 -3.52 -34.09 15.28
C LEU A 149 -2.51 -34.93 16.06
N THR A 150 -1.35 -34.37 16.38
CA THR A 150 -0.31 -35.08 17.12
C THR A 150 -0.51 -35.04 18.63
N ASN A 151 -1.31 -34.13 19.09
CA ASN A 151 -1.64 -34.00 20.50
C ASN A 151 -2.87 -34.81 20.84
#